data_4a174b9c4324b370bc633b0e5223721e
#
_entry.id   4a174b9c4324b370bc633b0e5223721e
#
_cell.length_a   1.000
_cell.length_b   1.000
_cell.length_c   1.000
_cell.angle_alpha   90.00
_cell.angle_beta   90.00
_cell.angle_gamma   90.00
#
_symmetry.space_group_name_H-M   'P 1'
#
loop_
_entity.id
_entity.type
_entity.pdbx_description
1 polymer ?
#
loop_
_entity_poly.entity_id
_entity_poly.type
_entity_poly.pdbx_seq_one_letter_code
_entity_poly.pdbx_strand_id
1 'polypeptide(L)'
;MRKIALLVLCVAMFDIAGAFAQGKFSGYMFGDYFYNVARDTTFKGANAPKNAAVGGQKDLQAFQLRRIYFTYDNDISESFTTRFRLESDATAGSKETDANGKVTVFVKDAYLTWKNVFQGSNLIFGFQPSSAFDISETAWSYRSLEKTIMDLRGIIPSRVLGISLKGKIVESGMVNYWLTFANNSGTAAPNGTVANTDKYKRYSLNLQIMPTKEFQVTLLGDYLARPSVNAFPVSGAPPSTVGNGVLTAALFAGYNVKDEFNVGVEGFLRSLANGQRNSDTTGLTSVSTIGLTAFGEVNVSPELVIIARYDYYDPNSDSRAKGDGVNYIIAGLAYKPNKNVQIIPNVQVETYEKLASGRTYDPSVTGRVTFYYTFL
;
A
#
# COMPACT_ATOMS: atom_id res chain seq x y z
N MET A 1 4.09 -59.61 23.17
CA MET A 1 5.12 -58.61 23.44
C MET A 1 5.63 -57.87 22.21
N ARG A 2 5.91 -58.49 21.04
CA ARG A 2 6.35 -57.77 19.83
C ARG A 2 5.33 -56.75 19.25
N LYS A 3 4.02 -57.03 19.36
CA LYS A 3 2.97 -56.12 18.83
C LYS A 3 2.76 -54.89 19.69
N ILE A 4 3.02 -54.95 21.01
CA ILE A 4 2.94 -53.80 21.94
C ILE A 4 4.14 -52.88 21.74
N ALA A 5 5.34 -53.45 21.49
CA ALA A 5 6.55 -52.66 21.22
C ALA A 5 6.44 -51.87 19.91
N LEU A 6 5.73 -52.40 18.87
CA LEU A 6 5.49 -51.69 17.61
C LEU A 6 4.50 -50.52 17.79
N LEU A 7 3.47 -50.70 18.65
CA LEU A 7 2.50 -49.67 18.94
C LEU A 7 3.12 -48.51 19.74
N VAL A 8 3.98 -48.82 20.72
CA VAL A 8 4.71 -47.81 21.50
C VAL A 8 5.71 -47.06 20.63
N LEU A 9 6.37 -47.74 19.68
CA LEU A 9 7.28 -47.10 18.72
C LEU A 9 6.53 -46.15 17.75
N CYS A 10 5.33 -46.53 17.28
CA CYS A 10 4.51 -45.68 16.47
C CYS A 10 3.99 -44.45 17.24
N VAL A 11 3.59 -44.59 18.53
CA VAL A 11 3.17 -43.47 19.36
C VAL A 11 4.34 -42.54 19.66
N ALA A 12 5.54 -43.10 19.96
CA ALA A 12 6.75 -42.30 20.17
C ALA A 12 7.22 -41.56 18.89
N MET A 13 6.96 -42.10 17.69
CA MET A 13 7.24 -41.38 16.43
C MET A 13 6.24 -40.26 16.16
N PHE A 14 5.02 -40.36 16.69
CA PHE A 14 4.05 -39.26 16.59
C PHE A 14 4.38 -38.10 17.56
N ASP A 15 4.96 -38.37 18.72
CA ASP A 15 5.39 -37.32 19.66
C ASP A 15 6.65 -36.57 19.20
N ILE A 16 7.51 -37.20 18.38
CA ILE A 16 8.69 -36.53 17.79
C ILE A 16 8.27 -35.61 16.62
N ALA A 17 7.13 -35.84 15.99
CA ALA A 17 6.59 -34.93 14.97
C ALA A 17 6.01 -33.62 15.57
N GLY A 18 5.79 -33.54 16.88
CA GLY A 18 5.26 -32.37 17.58
C GLY A 18 6.28 -31.28 17.92
N ALA A 19 7.54 -31.46 17.62
CA ALA A 19 8.61 -30.49 17.94
C ALA A 19 8.93 -29.52 16.75
N PHE A 20 8.28 -29.68 15.60
CA PHE A 20 8.39 -28.70 14.53
C PHE A 20 7.46 -27.54 14.84
N ALA A 21 8.01 -26.33 14.84
CA ALA A 21 7.28 -25.10 15.09
C ALA A 21 5.93 -25.09 14.35
N GLN A 22 4.82 -25.11 15.09
CA GLN A 22 3.50 -25.06 14.48
C GLN A 22 3.34 -23.72 13.79
N GLY A 23 3.12 -23.73 12.47
CA GLY A 23 2.83 -22.53 11.73
C GLY A 23 1.57 -21.86 12.28
N LYS A 24 1.56 -20.53 12.27
CA LYS A 24 0.46 -19.71 12.77
C LYS A 24 -0.43 -19.27 11.62
N PHE A 25 -1.70 -19.57 11.71
CA PHE A 25 -2.73 -19.01 10.85
C PHE A 25 -3.27 -17.71 11.44
N SER A 26 -3.55 -16.74 10.58
CA SER A 26 -4.26 -15.52 10.94
C SER A 26 -5.10 -15.06 9.76
N GLY A 27 -6.19 -14.35 10.06
CA GLY A 27 -7.09 -13.86 9.01
C GLY A 27 -7.97 -12.74 9.50
N TYR A 28 -8.27 -11.84 8.59
CA TYR A 28 -9.21 -10.76 8.82
C TYR A 28 -9.90 -10.35 7.52
N MET A 29 -11.05 -9.73 7.66
CA MET A 29 -11.75 -9.14 6.53
C MET A 29 -12.34 -7.78 6.87
N PHE A 30 -12.60 -7.02 5.82
CA PHE A 30 -13.40 -5.81 5.89
C PHE A 30 -14.17 -5.56 4.60
N GLY A 31 -15.30 -4.92 4.77
CA GLY A 31 -16.18 -4.51 3.71
C GLY A 31 -17.01 -3.33 4.18
N ASP A 32 -17.92 -2.86 3.36
CA ASP A 32 -18.80 -1.77 3.73
C ASP A 32 -20.15 -1.86 2.99
N TYR A 33 -21.15 -1.17 3.54
CA TYR A 33 -22.24 -0.60 2.79
C TYR A 33 -21.87 0.85 2.48
N PHE A 34 -22.01 1.26 1.22
CA PHE A 34 -21.76 2.62 0.80
C PHE A 34 -22.94 3.22 0.06
N TYR A 35 -23.03 4.56 0.11
CA TYR A 35 -23.98 5.38 -0.63
C TYR A 35 -23.26 6.61 -1.19
N ASN A 36 -23.32 6.82 -2.51
CA ASN A 36 -22.77 7.99 -3.19
C ASN A 36 -23.75 9.17 -3.08
N VAL A 37 -23.52 10.03 -2.11
CA VAL A 37 -24.39 11.20 -1.82
C VAL A 37 -24.27 12.26 -2.91
N ALA A 38 -23.04 12.51 -3.38
CA ALA A 38 -22.77 13.49 -4.43
C ALA A 38 -21.68 13.00 -5.38
N ARG A 39 -21.82 13.34 -6.65
CA ARG A 39 -20.87 13.09 -7.74
C ARG A 39 -21.05 14.10 -8.85
N ASP A 40 -19.97 14.59 -9.42
CA ASP A 40 -20.02 15.33 -10.67
C ASP A 40 -20.29 14.34 -11.81
N THR A 41 -21.41 14.53 -12.52
CA THR A 41 -21.85 13.65 -13.61
C THR A 41 -20.98 13.77 -14.87
N THR A 42 -20.19 14.81 -14.95
CA THR A 42 -19.32 15.10 -16.09
C THR A 42 -17.89 14.67 -15.87
N PHE A 43 -17.55 14.25 -14.65
CA PHE A 43 -16.21 13.78 -14.28
C PHE A 43 -15.95 12.39 -14.88
N LYS A 44 -15.26 12.37 -16.01
CA LYS A 44 -14.96 11.14 -16.78
C LYS A 44 -13.46 11.01 -17.03
N GLY A 45 -12.98 9.77 -17.17
CA GLY A 45 -11.62 9.46 -17.60
C GLY A 45 -10.60 9.30 -16.48
N ALA A 46 -9.34 9.60 -16.77
CA ALA A 46 -8.20 9.34 -15.88
C ALA A 46 -8.27 10.10 -14.53
N ASN A 47 -9.02 11.18 -14.48
CA ASN A 47 -9.20 12.02 -13.29
C ASN A 47 -10.46 11.66 -12.48
N ALA A 48 -11.21 10.63 -12.89
CA ALA A 48 -12.34 10.15 -12.10
C ALA A 48 -11.88 9.76 -10.69
N PRO A 49 -12.71 10.01 -9.64
CA PRO A 49 -12.32 9.75 -8.26
C PRO A 49 -11.85 8.32 -8.07
N LYS A 50 -10.55 8.11 -7.83
CA LYS A 50 -9.97 6.77 -7.66
C LYS A 50 -10.25 6.17 -6.29
N ASN A 51 -10.53 7.01 -5.34
CA ASN A 51 -10.81 6.64 -3.93
C ASN A 51 -12.30 6.61 -3.61
N ALA A 52 -13.17 7.11 -4.43
CA ALA A 52 -14.53 6.69 -4.29
C ALA A 52 -14.48 5.17 -4.36
N ALA A 53 -14.87 4.48 -3.30
CA ALA A 53 -14.91 3.02 -3.25
C ALA A 53 -15.57 2.46 -4.50
N VAL A 54 -16.26 3.32 -5.18
CA VAL A 54 -16.91 3.05 -6.44
C VAL A 54 -16.82 4.33 -7.24
N GLY A 55 -16.00 4.33 -8.27
CA GLY A 55 -16.23 5.27 -9.35
C GLY A 55 -17.68 5.05 -9.75
N GLY A 56 -18.52 6.00 -9.70
CA GLY A 56 -19.90 5.75 -10.02
C GLY A 56 -20.73 6.98 -9.95
N GLN A 57 -21.96 6.79 -10.28
CA GLN A 57 -22.95 7.86 -10.33
C GLN A 57 -23.39 8.23 -8.90
N LYS A 58 -23.94 9.42 -8.76
CA LYS A 58 -24.74 9.78 -7.60
C LYS A 58 -25.85 8.73 -7.38
N ASP A 59 -26.21 8.52 -6.13
CA ASP A 59 -27.24 7.55 -5.67
C ASP A 59 -26.89 6.07 -5.85
N LEU A 60 -25.67 5.74 -6.38
CA LEU A 60 -25.18 4.37 -6.37
C LEU A 60 -24.90 3.92 -4.94
N GLN A 61 -25.41 2.73 -4.59
CA GLN A 61 -25.23 2.14 -3.26
C GLN A 61 -25.12 0.62 -3.37
N ALA A 62 -24.32 0.02 -2.51
CA ALA A 62 -24.20 -1.45 -2.43
C ALA A 62 -23.51 -1.89 -1.15
N PHE A 63 -23.69 -3.16 -0.80
CA PHE A 63 -22.74 -3.88 0.03
C PHE A 63 -21.58 -4.37 -0.81
N GLN A 64 -20.36 -4.25 -0.29
CA GLN A 64 -19.15 -4.77 -0.96
C GLN A 64 -18.20 -5.43 0.03
N LEU A 65 -17.57 -6.50 -0.41
CA LEU A 65 -16.42 -7.09 0.22
C LEU A 65 -15.19 -6.35 -0.30
N ARG A 66 -14.47 -5.60 0.57
CA ARG A 66 -13.29 -4.85 0.12
C ARG A 66 -12.02 -5.68 0.17
N ARG A 67 -11.85 -6.44 1.25
CA ARG A 67 -10.66 -7.29 1.47
C ARG A 67 -10.99 -8.49 2.34
N ILE A 68 -10.35 -9.60 2.02
CA ILE A 68 -10.18 -10.73 2.92
C ILE A 68 -8.73 -11.20 2.83
N TYR A 69 -8.13 -11.48 3.98
CA TYR A 69 -6.77 -11.98 4.08
C TYR A 69 -6.75 -13.30 4.83
N PHE A 70 -5.98 -14.23 4.30
CA PHE A 70 -5.61 -15.47 4.97
C PHE A 70 -4.09 -15.58 4.97
N THR A 71 -3.48 -15.67 6.13
CA THR A 71 -2.02 -15.65 6.31
C THR A 71 -1.58 -16.89 7.06
N TYR A 72 -0.51 -17.51 6.56
CA TYR A 72 0.23 -18.56 7.21
C TYR A 72 1.67 -18.09 7.42
N ASP A 73 2.08 -18.03 8.69
CA ASP A 73 3.45 -17.74 9.12
C ASP A 73 4.05 -19.00 9.70
N ASN A 74 5.28 -19.35 9.31
CA ASN A 74 5.94 -20.54 9.80
C ASN A 74 7.44 -20.29 10.09
N ASP A 75 7.90 -20.73 11.23
CA ASP A 75 9.31 -20.84 11.56
C ASP A 75 9.84 -22.19 11.04
N ILE A 76 10.55 -22.15 9.89
CA ILE A 76 11.16 -23.35 9.29
C ILE A 76 12.30 -23.84 10.18
N SER A 77 13.05 -22.91 10.78
CA SER A 77 14.13 -23.16 11.73
C SER A 77 14.39 -21.89 12.56
N GLU A 78 15.33 -21.92 13.47
CA GLU A 78 15.78 -20.75 14.22
C GLU A 78 16.20 -19.60 13.30
N SER A 79 16.82 -19.93 12.16
CA SER A 79 17.34 -18.95 11.19
C SER A 79 16.40 -18.61 10.06
N PHE A 80 15.36 -19.39 9.80
CA PHE A 80 14.50 -19.21 8.65
C PHE A 80 13.02 -19.17 9.02
N THR A 81 12.32 -18.12 8.53
CA THR A 81 10.86 -18.02 8.62
C THR A 81 10.28 -17.81 7.23
N THR A 82 9.03 -18.18 7.06
CA THR A 82 8.30 -17.93 5.81
C THR A 82 6.93 -17.33 6.10
N ARG A 83 6.44 -16.50 5.19
CA ARG A 83 5.05 -16.05 5.14
C ARG A 83 4.44 -16.40 3.81
N PHE A 84 3.22 -16.92 3.88
CA PHE A 84 2.33 -17.07 2.74
C PHE A 84 1.00 -16.38 3.06
N ARG A 85 0.57 -15.44 2.20
CA ARG A 85 -0.69 -14.72 2.36
C ARG A 85 -1.48 -14.72 1.08
N LEU A 86 -2.74 -15.07 1.21
CA LEU A 86 -3.75 -14.91 0.18
C LEU A 86 -4.56 -13.64 0.45
N GLU A 87 -4.97 -12.98 -0.62
CA GLU A 87 -5.85 -11.81 -0.58
C GLU A 87 -6.96 -11.98 -1.62
N SER A 88 -8.16 -11.57 -1.24
CA SER A 88 -9.22 -11.21 -2.17
C SER A 88 -9.48 -9.71 -2.06
N ASP A 89 -9.57 -9.04 -3.21
CA ASP A 89 -9.81 -7.60 -3.35
C ASP A 89 -10.97 -7.39 -4.31
N ALA A 90 -12.19 -7.52 -3.81
CA ALA A 90 -13.40 -7.42 -4.62
C ALA A 90 -14.18 -6.16 -4.27
N THR A 91 -13.67 -5.01 -4.67
CA THR A 91 -14.44 -3.77 -4.62
C THR A 91 -15.43 -3.70 -5.78
N ALA A 92 -16.57 -3.06 -5.56
CA ALA A 92 -17.56 -2.85 -6.62
C ALA A 92 -16.91 -2.10 -7.81
N GLY A 93 -17.00 -2.68 -9.01
CA GLY A 93 -16.35 -2.18 -10.22
C GLY A 93 -14.88 -2.57 -10.37
N SER A 94 -14.31 -3.38 -9.46
CA SER A 94 -12.97 -3.95 -9.66
C SER A 94 -12.99 -5.00 -10.77
N LYS A 95 -11.87 -5.11 -11.49
CA LYS A 95 -11.66 -6.16 -12.49
C LYS A 95 -11.25 -7.51 -11.87
N GLU A 96 -11.29 -7.63 -10.55
CA GLU A 96 -10.77 -8.77 -9.79
C GLU A 96 -11.85 -9.80 -9.50
N THR A 97 -12.74 -9.97 -10.46
CA THR A 97 -13.68 -11.09 -10.53
C THR A 97 -13.29 -12.02 -11.68
N ASP A 98 -13.60 -13.31 -11.56
CA ASP A 98 -13.50 -14.24 -12.66
C ASP A 98 -14.49 -13.89 -13.80
N ALA A 99 -14.45 -14.65 -14.89
CA ALA A 99 -15.35 -14.45 -16.02
C ALA A 99 -16.86 -14.56 -15.67
N ASN A 100 -17.19 -15.13 -14.49
CA ASN A 100 -18.55 -15.28 -13.98
C ASN A 100 -18.91 -14.24 -12.92
N GLY A 101 -18.05 -13.25 -12.67
CA GLY A 101 -18.25 -12.22 -11.66
C GLY A 101 -17.98 -12.67 -10.22
N LYS A 102 -17.39 -13.84 -10.00
CA LYS A 102 -17.04 -14.33 -8.67
C LYS A 102 -15.75 -13.70 -8.19
N VAL A 103 -15.69 -13.50 -6.88
CA VAL A 103 -14.50 -12.96 -6.19
C VAL A 103 -13.32 -13.89 -6.39
N THR A 104 -12.20 -13.33 -6.88
CA THR A 104 -10.95 -14.08 -7.06
C THR A 104 -10.04 -13.95 -5.85
N VAL A 105 -9.12 -14.90 -5.70
CA VAL A 105 -8.09 -14.93 -4.67
C VAL A 105 -6.72 -14.98 -5.34
N PHE A 106 -5.80 -14.18 -4.86
CA PHE A 106 -4.43 -14.14 -5.37
C PHE A 106 -3.39 -14.19 -4.25
N VAL A 107 -2.15 -14.53 -4.61
CA VAL A 107 -1.02 -14.55 -3.69
C VAL A 107 -0.58 -13.11 -3.44
N LYS A 108 -0.70 -12.66 -2.18
CA LYS A 108 -0.25 -11.34 -1.73
C LYS A 108 1.19 -11.32 -1.26
N ASP A 109 1.53 -12.28 -0.38
CA ASP A 109 2.86 -12.44 0.16
C ASP A 109 3.30 -13.91 -0.01
N ALA A 110 4.54 -14.12 -0.45
CA ALA A 110 5.19 -15.42 -0.51
C ALA A 110 6.70 -15.19 -0.41
N TYR A 111 7.24 -15.19 0.80
CA TYR A 111 8.64 -14.86 1.02
C TYR A 111 9.28 -15.70 2.13
N LEU A 112 10.59 -15.88 1.99
CA LEU A 112 11.49 -16.43 2.97
C LEU A 112 12.25 -15.29 3.66
N THR A 113 12.39 -15.36 4.97
CA THR A 113 13.27 -14.50 5.76
C THR A 113 14.41 -15.33 6.33
N TRP A 114 15.64 -14.96 6.01
CA TRP A 114 16.84 -15.44 6.68
C TRP A 114 17.20 -14.45 7.79
N LYS A 115 16.98 -14.88 9.02
CA LYS A 115 17.21 -14.06 10.23
C LYS A 115 18.71 -13.96 10.54
N ASN A 116 19.13 -12.79 10.97
CA ASN A 116 20.48 -12.54 11.46
C ASN A 116 21.60 -12.98 10.50
N VAL A 117 21.44 -12.70 9.19
CA VAL A 117 22.51 -12.93 8.19
C VAL A 117 23.82 -12.24 8.61
N PHE A 118 23.69 -11.13 9.32
CA PHE A 118 24.66 -10.50 10.21
C PHE A 118 23.89 -9.81 11.34
N GLN A 119 24.58 -9.42 12.39
CA GLN A 119 23.97 -8.98 13.65
C GLN A 119 22.88 -7.93 13.44
N GLY A 120 21.65 -8.25 13.89
CA GLY A 120 20.49 -7.39 13.83
C GLY A 120 19.87 -7.20 12.45
N SER A 121 20.28 -7.99 11.43
CA SER A 121 19.84 -7.81 10.04
C SER A 121 19.29 -9.09 9.42
N ASN A 122 18.17 -8.98 8.73
CA ASN A 122 17.46 -10.07 8.08
C ASN A 122 17.47 -9.87 6.56
N LEU A 123 17.71 -10.95 5.81
CA LEU A 123 17.55 -10.99 4.37
C LEU A 123 16.18 -11.59 4.04
N ILE A 124 15.43 -10.90 3.19
CA ILE A 124 14.08 -11.30 2.78
C ILE A 124 14.10 -11.53 1.27
N PHE A 125 13.53 -12.64 0.83
CA PHE A 125 13.46 -13.01 -0.59
C PHE A 125 12.07 -13.50 -0.97
N GLY A 126 11.51 -12.95 -2.06
CA GLY A 126 10.21 -13.35 -2.61
C GLY A 126 9.23 -12.19 -2.79
N PHE A 127 7.92 -12.52 -2.85
CA PHE A 127 6.85 -11.53 -2.82
C PHE A 127 6.69 -10.99 -1.41
N GLN A 128 7.06 -9.74 -1.21
CA GLN A 128 7.16 -9.12 0.10
C GLN A 128 6.56 -7.71 0.12
N PRO A 129 6.24 -7.15 1.30
CA PRO A 129 5.84 -5.76 1.43
C PRO A 129 6.90 -4.80 0.87
N SER A 130 6.42 -3.70 0.28
CA SER A 130 7.30 -2.59 -0.10
C SER A 130 7.78 -1.85 1.15
N SER A 131 9.04 -1.42 1.14
CA SER A 131 9.60 -0.55 2.20
C SER A 131 9.02 0.86 2.19
N ALA A 132 8.21 1.21 1.18
CA ALA A 132 7.79 2.59 0.95
C ALA A 132 6.86 3.13 2.04
N PHE A 133 5.86 2.34 2.46
CA PHE A 133 4.82 2.82 3.36
C PHE A 133 4.35 1.78 4.40
N ASP A 134 5.07 0.69 4.59
CA ASP A 134 4.73 -0.33 5.61
C ASP A 134 4.63 0.28 7.02
N ILE A 135 5.49 1.25 7.33
CA ILE A 135 5.52 1.94 8.62
C ILE A 135 4.37 2.94 8.72
N SER A 136 4.17 3.80 7.71
CA SER A 136 3.06 4.77 7.72
C SER A 136 1.70 4.09 7.63
N GLU A 137 1.57 2.96 6.91
CA GLU A 137 0.35 2.14 6.88
C GLU A 137 0.05 1.52 8.25
N THR A 138 1.08 1.05 8.97
CA THR A 138 0.93 0.53 10.32
C THR A 138 0.49 1.65 11.28
N ALA A 139 1.06 2.84 11.16
CA ALA A 139 0.65 4.00 11.93
C ALA A 139 -0.77 4.46 11.59
N TRP A 140 -1.16 4.46 10.33
CA TRP A 140 -2.53 4.81 9.91
C TRP A 140 -3.59 3.82 10.42
N SER A 141 -3.29 2.67 10.91
CA SER A 141 -4.13 1.61 11.51
C SER A 141 -5.54 1.33 10.88
N TYR A 142 -6.18 2.30 10.23
CA TYR A 142 -7.51 2.22 9.60
C TYR A 142 -7.47 1.99 8.07
N ARG A 143 -6.61 1.07 7.64
CA ARG A 143 -6.61 0.62 6.23
C ARG A 143 -7.98 0.06 5.79
N SER A 144 -8.82 -0.36 6.74
CA SER A 144 -10.22 -0.74 6.48
C SER A 144 -11.08 0.42 5.97
N LEU A 145 -10.74 1.68 6.27
CA LEU A 145 -11.37 2.86 5.68
C LEU A 145 -10.77 3.18 4.32
N GLU A 146 -9.44 3.36 4.25
CA GLU A 146 -8.73 3.57 2.99
C GLU A 146 -7.22 3.30 3.14
N LYS A 147 -6.55 3.04 2.02
CA LYS A 147 -5.08 2.89 1.90
C LYS A 147 -4.37 4.20 2.27
N THR A 148 -3.07 4.14 2.62
CA THR A 148 -2.22 5.34 2.70
C THR A 148 -2.15 6.07 1.36
N ILE A 149 -1.80 7.34 1.37
CA ILE A 149 -1.82 8.18 0.16
C ILE A 149 -0.95 7.62 -0.98
N MET A 150 0.25 7.13 -0.69
CA MET A 150 1.13 6.57 -1.73
C MET A 150 0.55 5.27 -2.34
N ASP A 151 -0.05 4.39 -1.54
CA ASP A 151 -0.72 3.16 -2.03
C ASP A 151 -2.01 3.51 -2.77
N LEU A 152 -2.82 4.43 -2.23
CA LEU A 152 -4.08 4.88 -2.84
C LEU A 152 -3.86 5.48 -4.23
N ARG A 153 -2.82 6.31 -4.38
CA ARG A 153 -2.49 6.99 -5.64
C ARG A 153 -1.56 6.19 -6.54
N GLY A 154 -1.17 4.97 -6.14
CA GLY A 154 -0.34 4.07 -6.94
C GLY A 154 1.07 4.62 -7.22
N ILE A 155 1.65 5.34 -6.27
CA ILE A 155 2.98 5.96 -6.38
C ILE A 155 4.06 4.87 -6.40
N ILE A 156 3.98 3.94 -5.45
CA ILE A 156 4.84 2.76 -5.35
C ILE A 156 3.92 1.55 -5.10
N PRO A 157 4.17 0.38 -5.71
CA PRO A 157 3.36 -0.80 -5.45
C PRO A 157 3.47 -1.27 -4.00
N SER A 158 2.37 -1.78 -3.43
CA SER A 158 2.33 -2.26 -2.04
C SER A 158 3.15 -3.53 -1.82
N ARG A 159 3.44 -4.25 -2.88
CA ARG A 159 4.25 -5.48 -2.87
C ARG A 159 5.26 -5.47 -3.99
N VAL A 160 6.39 -6.12 -3.74
CA VAL A 160 7.47 -6.27 -4.72
C VAL A 160 7.97 -7.71 -4.73
N LEU A 161 8.40 -8.19 -5.88
CA LEU A 161 9.14 -9.45 -6.02
C LEU A 161 10.63 -9.12 -6.10
N GLY A 162 11.39 -9.50 -5.06
CA GLY A 162 12.81 -9.16 -5.00
C GLY A 162 13.48 -9.60 -3.73
N ILE A 163 14.57 -8.91 -3.41
CA ILE A 163 15.38 -9.14 -2.23
C ILE A 163 15.38 -7.86 -1.40
N SER A 164 15.23 -8.01 -0.09
CA SER A 164 15.37 -6.91 0.86
C SER A 164 16.32 -7.27 2.00
N LEU A 165 17.03 -6.28 2.47
CA LEU A 165 17.81 -6.34 3.69
C LEU A 165 17.21 -5.36 4.69
N LYS A 166 16.70 -5.88 5.81
CA LYS A 166 16.01 -5.09 6.85
C LYS A 166 16.70 -5.34 8.19
N GLY A 167 17.04 -4.26 8.90
CA GLY A 167 17.74 -4.42 10.15
C GLY A 167 17.89 -3.14 10.97
N LYS A 168 18.69 -3.27 12.02
CA LYS A 168 19.04 -2.18 12.95
C LYS A 168 20.42 -1.64 12.59
N ILE A 169 20.56 -0.31 12.62
CA ILE A 169 21.88 0.37 12.52
C ILE A 169 22.52 0.43 13.91
N VAL A 170 21.69 0.66 14.95
CA VAL A 170 22.12 0.66 16.35
C VAL A 170 21.38 -0.43 17.12
N GLU A 171 22.04 -1.07 18.08
CA GLU A 171 21.48 -2.21 18.83
C GLU A 171 20.15 -1.89 19.53
N SER A 172 20.00 -0.68 20.03
CA SER A 172 18.76 -0.23 20.67
C SER A 172 17.53 -0.28 19.75
N GLY A 173 17.74 -0.32 18.40
CA GLY A 173 16.67 -0.22 17.42
C GLY A 173 16.15 1.21 17.24
N MET A 174 16.83 2.20 17.78
CA MET A 174 16.49 3.61 17.56
C MET A 174 16.59 3.99 16.07
N VAL A 175 17.54 3.42 15.34
CA VAL A 175 17.71 3.64 13.91
C VAL A 175 17.68 2.30 13.18
N ASN A 176 16.70 2.15 12.30
CA ASN A 176 16.49 0.96 11.48
C ASN A 176 16.58 1.31 10.00
N TYR A 177 16.85 0.31 9.19
CA TYR A 177 16.90 0.46 7.73
C TYR A 177 16.16 -0.67 7.03
N TRP A 178 15.72 -0.38 5.81
CA TRP A 178 15.15 -1.36 4.89
C TRP A 178 15.59 -1.04 3.46
N LEU A 179 16.54 -1.81 2.95
CA LEU A 179 17.01 -1.76 1.57
C LEU A 179 16.20 -2.76 0.74
N THR A 180 15.82 -2.39 -0.48
CA THR A 180 15.10 -3.27 -1.40
C THR A 180 15.68 -3.19 -2.80
N PHE A 181 15.88 -4.35 -3.41
CA PHE A 181 16.18 -4.54 -4.83
C PHE A 181 15.13 -5.47 -5.43
N ALA A 182 14.31 -4.97 -6.37
CA ALA A 182 13.12 -5.68 -6.81
C ALA A 182 12.78 -5.47 -8.29
N ASN A 183 11.88 -6.32 -8.79
CA ASN A 183 11.24 -6.13 -10.07
C ASN A 183 10.32 -4.89 -10.08
N ASN A 184 10.01 -4.42 -11.28
CA ASN A 184 9.11 -3.28 -11.49
C ASN A 184 7.63 -3.68 -11.50
N SER A 185 7.31 -4.94 -11.78
CA SER A 185 5.95 -5.44 -12.00
C SER A 185 5.06 -5.51 -10.74
N GLY A 186 5.59 -5.17 -9.56
CA GLY A 186 4.85 -5.32 -8.31
C GLY A 186 4.51 -6.78 -8.03
N THR A 187 3.23 -7.09 -7.89
CA THR A 187 2.71 -8.47 -7.70
C THR A 187 2.39 -9.19 -9.01
N ALA A 188 2.48 -8.52 -10.18
CA ALA A 188 2.23 -9.16 -11.45
C ALA A 188 3.35 -10.14 -11.80
N ALA A 189 2.99 -11.32 -12.29
CA ALA A 189 3.96 -12.27 -12.81
C ALA A 189 4.63 -11.72 -14.07
N PRO A 190 5.95 -11.90 -14.24
CA PRO A 190 6.62 -11.57 -15.49
C PRO A 190 5.99 -12.35 -16.64
N ASN A 191 5.55 -11.64 -17.67
CA ASN A 191 5.10 -12.23 -18.93
C ASN A 191 5.86 -11.59 -20.09
N GLY A 192 5.66 -12.03 -21.31
CA GLY A 192 6.43 -11.58 -22.46
C GLY A 192 6.52 -10.06 -22.64
N THR A 193 5.47 -9.32 -22.30
CA THR A 193 5.43 -7.86 -22.33
C THR A 193 6.01 -7.24 -21.05
N VAL A 194 5.72 -7.82 -19.89
CA VAL A 194 6.17 -7.36 -18.57
C VAL A 194 7.65 -7.68 -18.34
N ALA A 195 8.15 -8.81 -18.86
CA ALA A 195 9.55 -9.20 -18.76
C ALA A 195 10.50 -8.13 -19.33
N ASN A 196 10.10 -7.40 -20.36
CA ASN A 196 10.89 -6.29 -20.90
C ASN A 196 10.96 -5.09 -19.93
N THR A 197 9.95 -4.88 -19.09
CA THR A 197 9.97 -3.84 -18.04
C THR A 197 10.69 -4.32 -16.79
N ASP A 198 10.61 -5.61 -16.45
CA ASP A 198 11.28 -6.20 -15.28
C ASP A 198 12.79 -6.35 -15.41
N LYS A 199 13.36 -6.21 -16.60
CA LYS A 199 14.79 -6.01 -16.77
C LYS A 199 15.28 -4.72 -16.08
N TYR A 200 14.41 -3.73 -15.94
CA TYR A 200 14.65 -2.49 -15.20
C TYR A 200 14.16 -2.65 -13.77
N LYS A 201 15.06 -2.41 -12.82
CA LYS A 201 14.83 -2.71 -11.40
C LYS A 201 14.41 -1.48 -10.60
N ARG A 202 13.83 -1.76 -9.45
CA ARG A 202 13.53 -0.80 -8.39
C ARG A 202 14.57 -0.93 -7.28
N TYR A 203 14.99 0.20 -6.76
CA TYR A 203 15.93 0.33 -5.66
C TYR A 203 15.29 1.24 -4.62
N SER A 204 15.12 0.79 -3.39
CA SER A 204 14.54 1.60 -2.32
C SER A 204 15.39 1.52 -1.07
N LEU A 205 15.47 2.63 -0.36
CA LEU A 205 16.01 2.73 0.99
C LEU A 205 14.99 3.46 1.87
N ASN A 206 14.57 2.83 2.95
CA ASN A 206 13.79 3.44 4.02
C ASN A 206 14.64 3.45 5.29
N LEU A 207 14.80 4.60 5.91
CA LEU A 207 15.41 4.79 7.21
C LEU A 207 14.32 5.14 8.22
N GLN A 208 14.22 4.38 9.30
CA GLN A 208 13.32 4.65 10.42
C GLN A 208 14.13 5.09 11.62
N ILE A 209 13.74 6.20 12.23
CA ILE A 209 14.33 6.79 13.43
C ILE A 209 13.25 6.85 14.50
N MET A 210 13.48 6.21 15.65
CA MET A 210 12.57 6.14 16.78
C MET A 210 13.27 6.65 18.04
N PRO A 211 13.30 7.98 18.29
CA PRO A 211 13.94 8.55 19.47
C PRO A 211 13.28 8.10 20.76
N THR A 212 11.96 7.88 20.73
CA THR A 212 11.16 7.28 21.81
C THR A 212 10.28 6.18 21.26
N LYS A 213 9.55 5.47 22.13
CA LYS A 213 8.60 4.42 21.71
C LYS A 213 7.35 5.01 21.03
N GLU A 214 7.04 6.24 21.37
CA GLU A 214 5.85 6.96 20.90
C GLU A 214 6.12 7.70 19.58
N PHE A 215 7.34 8.18 19.35
CA PHE A 215 7.69 9.04 18.21
C PHE A 215 8.58 8.32 17.21
N GLN A 216 8.19 8.40 15.95
CA GLN A 216 8.96 7.85 14.83
C GLN A 216 8.98 8.77 13.63
N VAL A 217 10.07 8.72 12.89
CA VAL A 217 10.24 9.39 11.59
C VAL A 217 10.76 8.37 10.59
N THR A 218 10.27 8.41 9.35
CA THR A 218 10.88 7.65 8.26
C THR A 218 11.30 8.55 7.11
N LEU A 219 12.40 8.20 6.49
CA LEU A 219 12.93 8.81 5.28
C LEU A 219 13.01 7.75 4.19
N LEU A 220 12.31 7.96 3.09
CA LEU A 220 12.32 7.07 1.94
C LEU A 220 13.00 7.72 0.74
N GLY A 221 13.92 6.98 0.12
CA GLY A 221 14.38 7.18 -1.25
C GLY A 221 14.04 5.96 -2.10
N ASP A 222 13.39 6.15 -3.24
CA ASP A 222 13.02 5.08 -4.16
C ASP A 222 13.37 5.49 -5.59
N TYR A 223 14.10 4.64 -6.30
CA TYR A 223 14.43 4.82 -7.71
C TYR A 223 13.94 3.63 -8.52
N LEU A 224 13.10 3.91 -9.51
CA LEU A 224 12.64 2.96 -10.49
C LEU A 224 13.33 3.21 -11.83
N ALA A 225 14.21 2.29 -12.23
CA ALA A 225 14.76 2.29 -13.58
C ALA A 225 13.67 1.99 -14.61
N ARG A 226 13.71 2.64 -15.76
CA ARG A 226 12.77 2.45 -16.88
C ARG A 226 13.52 2.49 -18.21
N PRO A 227 12.91 1.92 -19.29
CA PRO A 227 13.46 2.08 -20.64
C PRO A 227 13.63 3.56 -20.98
N SER A 228 14.71 3.90 -21.69
CA SER A 228 14.85 5.22 -22.29
C SER A 228 13.72 5.48 -23.28
N VAL A 229 13.32 6.74 -23.40
CA VAL A 229 12.32 7.22 -24.37
C VAL A 229 13.00 7.95 -25.51
N ASN A 230 12.37 7.96 -26.68
CA ASN A 230 12.88 8.71 -27.81
C ASN A 230 12.82 10.21 -27.51
N ALA A 231 13.98 10.86 -27.61
CA ALA A 231 14.04 12.31 -27.67
C ALA A 231 13.37 12.79 -28.97
N PHE A 232 12.95 14.07 -28.99
CA PHE A 232 12.42 14.64 -30.23
C PHE A 232 13.50 14.66 -31.30
N PRO A 233 13.16 14.25 -32.54
CA PRO A 233 14.09 14.39 -33.65
C PRO A 233 14.30 15.89 -33.93
N VAL A 234 15.54 16.33 -33.77
CA VAL A 234 15.97 17.59 -34.36
C VAL A 234 16.17 17.29 -35.85
N SER A 235 15.60 18.11 -36.74
CA SER A 235 15.74 17.90 -38.18
C SER A 235 17.21 17.76 -38.59
N GLY A 236 17.52 16.62 -39.21
CA GLY A 236 18.91 16.31 -39.65
C GLY A 236 19.83 15.65 -38.60
N ALA A 237 19.37 15.45 -37.35
CA ALA A 237 20.10 14.71 -36.33
C ALA A 237 19.66 13.23 -36.27
N PRO A 238 20.57 12.30 -35.92
CA PRO A 238 20.19 10.91 -35.75
C PRO A 238 19.20 10.74 -34.54
N PRO A 239 18.34 9.70 -34.53
CA PRO A 239 17.47 9.42 -33.43
C PRO A 239 18.27 9.27 -32.13
N SER A 240 17.88 9.97 -31.10
CA SER A 240 18.48 9.87 -29.77
C SER A 240 17.47 9.43 -28.74
N THR A 241 17.93 8.81 -27.64
CA THR A 241 17.09 8.41 -26.52
C THR A 241 17.56 9.09 -25.25
N VAL A 242 16.62 9.37 -24.35
CA VAL A 242 16.88 9.99 -23.05
C VAL A 242 16.33 9.11 -21.92
N GLY A 243 16.93 9.21 -20.74
CA GLY A 243 16.51 8.45 -19.57
C GLY A 243 15.08 8.80 -19.15
N ASN A 244 14.36 7.81 -18.64
CA ASN A 244 12.96 7.92 -18.21
C ASN A 244 12.75 7.28 -16.81
N GLY A 245 13.75 7.36 -15.94
CA GLY A 245 13.65 6.84 -14.57
C GLY A 245 12.68 7.63 -13.71
N VAL A 246 12.21 7.01 -12.62
CA VAL A 246 11.36 7.64 -11.61
C VAL A 246 12.09 7.69 -10.30
N LEU A 247 12.18 8.88 -9.71
CA LEU A 247 12.70 9.09 -8.36
C LEU A 247 11.53 9.48 -7.46
N THR A 248 11.40 8.82 -6.30
CA THR A 248 10.45 9.19 -5.26
C THR A 248 11.19 9.39 -3.95
N ALA A 249 10.90 10.48 -3.26
CA ALA A 249 11.36 10.74 -1.90
C ALA A 249 10.14 10.98 -1.02
N ALA A 250 10.13 10.42 0.20
CA ALA A 250 9.05 10.61 1.15
C ALA A 250 9.60 10.78 2.58
N LEU A 251 8.84 11.52 3.37
CA LEU A 251 9.04 11.72 4.79
C LEU A 251 7.73 11.40 5.51
N PHE A 252 7.79 10.56 6.54
CA PHE A 252 6.69 10.32 7.48
C PHE A 252 7.14 10.65 8.88
N ALA A 253 6.26 11.26 9.69
CA ALA A 253 6.41 11.41 11.13
C ALA A 253 5.13 10.98 11.82
N GLY A 254 5.26 10.16 12.87
CA GLY A 254 4.13 9.63 13.64
C GLY A 254 4.37 9.73 15.13
N TYR A 255 3.33 10.02 15.89
CA TYR A 255 3.33 10.06 17.35
C TYR A 255 2.12 9.27 17.87
N ASN A 256 2.38 8.26 18.69
CA ASN A 256 1.37 7.33 19.20
C ASN A 256 1.48 7.21 20.71
N VAL A 257 0.46 7.64 21.43
CA VAL A 257 0.29 7.39 22.85
C VAL A 257 -0.74 6.25 23.00
N LYS A 258 -0.25 5.11 23.45
CA LYS A 258 -1.05 3.89 23.53
C LYS A 258 -2.37 4.14 24.28
N ASP A 259 -3.47 3.66 23.73
CA ASP A 259 -4.83 3.76 24.27
C ASP A 259 -5.38 5.19 24.43
N GLU A 260 -4.66 6.21 23.98
CA GLU A 260 -5.09 7.61 24.02
C GLU A 260 -5.31 8.16 22.61
N PHE A 261 -4.23 8.36 21.86
CA PHE A 261 -4.32 8.89 20.50
C PHE A 261 -3.12 8.49 19.63
N ASN A 262 -3.33 8.57 18.35
CA ASN A 262 -2.30 8.37 17.33
C ASN A 262 -2.45 9.42 16.24
N VAL A 263 -1.36 10.06 15.85
CA VAL A 263 -1.33 11.05 14.78
C VAL A 263 -0.14 10.80 13.86
N GLY A 264 -0.31 11.11 12.58
CA GLY A 264 0.75 10.99 11.60
C GLY A 264 0.63 11.99 10.47
N VAL A 265 1.77 12.37 9.93
CA VAL A 265 1.89 13.20 8.73
C VAL A 265 2.88 12.54 7.76
N GLU A 266 2.55 12.54 6.49
CA GLU A 266 3.42 12.01 5.42
C GLU A 266 3.41 12.97 4.24
N GLY A 267 4.59 13.20 3.65
CA GLY A 267 4.72 13.94 2.41
C GLY A 267 5.64 13.22 1.45
N PHE A 268 5.33 13.28 0.15
CA PHE A 268 6.20 12.72 -0.88
C PHE A 268 6.31 13.64 -2.10
N LEU A 269 7.46 13.52 -2.76
CA LEU A 269 7.75 14.08 -4.09
C LEU A 269 8.15 12.93 -5.01
N ARG A 270 7.55 12.88 -6.20
CA ARG A 270 7.90 11.91 -7.22
C ARG A 270 8.21 12.64 -8.51
N SER A 271 9.35 12.33 -9.12
CA SER A 271 9.77 12.88 -10.41
C SER A 271 9.93 11.77 -11.44
N LEU A 272 9.17 11.86 -12.52
CA LEU A 272 9.32 11.03 -13.72
C LEU A 272 10.14 11.83 -14.75
N ALA A 273 11.39 11.43 -14.98
CA ALA A 273 12.25 12.08 -15.93
C ALA A 273 11.70 11.93 -17.37
N ASN A 274 11.64 13.03 -18.10
CA ASN A 274 11.17 13.06 -19.50
C ASN A 274 9.79 12.40 -19.70
N GLY A 275 8.89 12.55 -18.70
CA GLY A 275 7.61 11.86 -18.64
C GLY A 275 6.52 12.42 -19.53
N GLN A 276 6.66 13.64 -20.00
CA GLN A 276 5.66 14.35 -20.80
C GLN A 276 6.28 15.08 -21.98
N ARG A 277 5.55 15.10 -23.10
CA ARG A 277 5.88 15.95 -24.25
C ARG A 277 5.47 17.39 -23.99
N ASN A 278 6.29 18.34 -24.38
CA ASN A 278 5.94 19.74 -24.40
C ASN A 278 4.78 20.01 -25.37
N SER A 279 3.95 20.99 -25.07
CA SER A 279 2.82 21.38 -25.93
C SER A 279 3.27 21.88 -27.31
N ASP A 280 4.46 22.47 -27.39
CA ASP A 280 5.11 22.92 -28.64
C ASP A 280 5.78 21.78 -29.42
N THR A 281 5.71 20.54 -28.91
CA THR A 281 6.32 19.34 -29.51
C THR A 281 7.84 19.39 -29.69
N THR A 282 8.53 20.36 -29.08
CA THR A 282 9.96 20.57 -29.25
C THR A 282 10.84 19.81 -28.25
N GLY A 283 10.25 19.20 -27.22
CA GLY A 283 11.03 18.52 -26.20
C GLY A 283 10.20 17.64 -25.25
N LEU A 284 10.91 17.06 -24.29
CA LEU A 284 10.35 16.30 -23.18
C LEU A 284 10.62 17.06 -21.88
N THR A 285 9.63 17.03 -20.97
CA THR A 285 9.76 17.55 -19.60
C THR A 285 9.55 16.47 -18.59
N SER A 286 10.17 16.62 -17.42
CA SER A 286 9.89 15.78 -16.26
C SER A 286 8.53 16.12 -15.68
N VAL A 287 7.83 15.11 -15.16
CA VAL A 287 6.55 15.26 -14.43
C VAL A 287 6.84 15.12 -12.96
N SER A 288 6.47 16.13 -12.18
CA SER A 288 6.60 16.13 -10.73
C SER A 288 5.23 15.92 -10.08
N THR A 289 5.13 14.93 -9.21
CA THR A 289 3.92 14.60 -8.43
C THR A 289 4.18 14.93 -6.97
N ILE A 290 3.20 15.51 -6.29
CA ILE A 290 3.26 15.86 -4.86
C ILE A 290 2.08 15.20 -4.15
N GLY A 291 2.33 14.69 -2.95
CA GLY A 291 1.28 14.24 -2.04
C GLY A 291 1.60 14.56 -0.61
N LEU A 292 0.58 14.93 0.14
CA LEU A 292 0.63 15.19 1.57
C LEU A 292 -0.55 14.47 2.23
N THR A 293 -0.34 13.90 3.40
CA THR A 293 -1.42 13.38 4.25
C THR A 293 -1.19 13.76 5.70
N ALA A 294 -2.26 14.03 6.41
CA ALA A 294 -2.27 14.13 7.87
C ALA A 294 -3.46 13.30 8.37
N PHE A 295 -3.23 12.51 9.39
CA PHE A 295 -4.28 11.70 10.00
C PHE A 295 -4.17 11.69 11.53
N GLY A 296 -5.29 11.39 12.16
CA GLY A 296 -5.35 11.20 13.60
C GLY A 296 -6.50 10.31 14.01
N GLU A 297 -6.31 9.67 15.13
CA GLU A 297 -7.32 8.92 15.87
C GLU A 297 -7.22 9.26 17.35
N VAL A 298 -8.38 9.37 18.01
CA VAL A 298 -8.48 9.66 19.44
C VAL A 298 -9.42 8.64 20.07
N ASN A 299 -8.94 7.92 21.07
CA ASN A 299 -9.75 7.00 21.87
C ASN A 299 -10.59 7.78 22.87
N VAL A 300 -11.89 7.89 22.60
CA VAL A 300 -12.84 8.57 23.51
C VAL A 300 -13.20 7.64 24.67
N SER A 301 -13.25 6.34 24.40
CA SER A 301 -13.39 5.26 25.37
C SER A 301 -12.70 4.00 24.84
N PRO A 302 -12.56 2.93 25.61
CA PRO A 302 -12.02 1.65 25.11
C PRO A 302 -12.74 1.09 23.89
N GLU A 303 -14.01 1.45 23.71
CA GLU A 303 -14.86 0.96 22.63
C GLU A 303 -15.08 1.99 21.50
N LEU A 304 -14.71 3.27 21.70
CA LEU A 304 -15.07 4.34 20.79
C LEU A 304 -13.86 5.18 20.39
N VAL A 305 -13.61 5.28 19.07
CA VAL A 305 -12.48 6.03 18.50
C VAL A 305 -12.99 6.99 17.44
N ILE A 306 -12.60 8.26 17.56
CA ILE A 306 -12.79 9.27 16.51
C ILE A 306 -11.61 9.21 15.55
N ILE A 307 -11.88 9.25 14.24
CA ILE A 307 -10.89 9.12 13.18
C ILE A 307 -11.05 10.28 12.22
N ALA A 308 -9.93 10.89 11.84
CA ALA A 308 -9.89 11.91 10.79
C ALA A 308 -8.63 11.75 9.93
N ARG A 309 -8.76 12.06 8.65
CA ARG A 309 -7.63 12.10 7.71
C ARG A 309 -7.89 13.14 6.63
N TYR A 310 -6.83 13.84 6.22
CA TYR A 310 -6.81 14.74 5.08
C TYR A 310 -5.63 14.39 4.17
N ASP A 311 -5.88 14.30 2.86
CA ASP A 311 -4.86 14.15 1.84
C ASP A 311 -4.95 15.30 0.83
N TYR A 312 -3.80 15.81 0.42
CA TYR A 312 -3.62 16.59 -0.80
C TYR A 312 -2.80 15.79 -1.79
N TYR A 313 -3.24 15.74 -3.04
CA TYR A 313 -2.55 15.02 -4.11
C TYR A 313 -2.59 15.83 -5.40
N ASP A 314 -1.43 16.07 -5.97
CA ASP A 314 -1.26 16.73 -7.26
C ASP A 314 -0.40 15.82 -8.17
N PRO A 315 -1.00 15.19 -9.19
CA PRO A 315 -0.29 14.24 -10.05
C PRO A 315 0.72 14.91 -10.98
N ASN A 316 0.54 16.21 -11.26
CA ASN A 316 1.47 16.99 -12.07
C ASN A 316 1.51 18.46 -11.61
N SER A 317 2.44 18.77 -10.73
CA SER A 317 2.61 20.08 -10.12
C SER A 317 3.16 21.17 -11.07
N ASP A 318 3.26 20.90 -12.38
CA ASP A 318 3.57 21.92 -13.38
C ASP A 318 2.41 22.91 -13.48
N SER A 319 2.72 24.20 -13.40
CA SER A 319 1.71 25.27 -13.45
C SER A 319 0.84 25.27 -14.72
N ARG A 320 1.28 24.55 -15.75
CA ARG A 320 0.52 24.34 -17.01
C ARG A 320 -0.47 23.18 -16.93
N ALA A 321 -0.36 22.31 -15.92
CA ALA A 321 -1.20 21.13 -15.71
C ALA A 321 -2.29 21.36 -14.65
N LYS A 322 -2.81 22.59 -14.56
CA LYS A 322 -3.84 22.97 -13.58
C LYS A 322 -5.13 22.19 -13.74
N GLY A 323 -5.73 21.83 -12.61
CA GLY A 323 -7.05 21.19 -12.55
C GLY A 323 -7.00 19.69 -12.31
N ASP A 324 -5.84 19.13 -11.97
CA ASP A 324 -5.67 17.73 -11.64
C ASP A 324 -5.36 17.47 -10.15
N GLY A 325 -5.22 18.54 -9.35
CA GLY A 325 -5.06 18.48 -7.91
C GLY A 325 -6.35 18.04 -7.20
N VAL A 326 -6.20 17.27 -6.14
CA VAL A 326 -7.28 16.62 -5.40
C VAL A 326 -7.07 16.76 -3.90
N ASN A 327 -8.12 17.16 -3.17
CA ASN A 327 -8.16 17.05 -1.72
C ASN A 327 -9.09 15.91 -1.32
N TYR A 328 -8.69 15.13 -0.34
CA TYR A 328 -9.47 13.99 0.14
C TYR A 328 -9.55 14.00 1.67
N ILE A 329 -10.77 13.87 2.18
CA ILE A 329 -11.08 13.90 3.60
C ILE A 329 -11.78 12.59 3.98
N ILE A 330 -11.38 12.00 5.10
CA ILE A 330 -12.08 10.93 5.79
C ILE A 330 -12.41 11.41 7.19
N ALA A 331 -13.65 11.21 7.61
CA ALA A 331 -14.06 11.35 9.01
C ALA A 331 -14.89 10.13 9.41
N GLY A 332 -14.60 9.54 10.55
CA GLY A 332 -15.25 8.31 11.00
C GLY A 332 -15.29 8.15 12.50
N LEU A 333 -16.19 7.28 12.95
CA LEU A 333 -16.35 6.88 14.33
C LEU A 333 -16.26 5.36 14.41
N ALA A 334 -15.17 4.81 14.97
CA ALA A 334 -15.04 3.36 15.14
C ALA A 334 -15.66 2.93 16.46
N TYR A 335 -16.68 2.08 16.38
CA TYR A 335 -17.22 1.35 17.52
C TYR A 335 -16.60 -0.05 17.55
N LYS A 336 -15.98 -0.39 18.68
CA LYS A 336 -15.25 -1.65 18.92
C LYS A 336 -15.96 -2.47 20.00
N PRO A 337 -17.08 -3.15 19.70
CA PRO A 337 -17.81 -3.98 20.69
C PRO A 337 -16.97 -5.14 21.21
N ASN A 338 -15.92 -5.49 20.47
CA ASN A 338 -14.96 -6.54 20.81
C ASN A 338 -13.62 -6.18 20.17
N LYS A 339 -12.50 -6.65 20.76
CA LYS A 339 -11.14 -6.41 20.23
C LYS A 339 -10.94 -6.86 18.77
N ASN A 340 -11.74 -7.80 18.30
CA ASN A 340 -11.67 -8.38 16.96
C ASN A 340 -12.73 -7.83 15.99
N VAL A 341 -13.61 -6.95 16.42
CA VAL A 341 -14.73 -6.44 15.60
C VAL A 341 -14.79 -4.93 15.67
N GLN A 342 -14.94 -4.31 14.50
CA GLN A 342 -15.16 -2.87 14.40
C GLN A 342 -16.30 -2.58 13.44
N ILE A 343 -17.16 -1.63 13.82
CA ILE A 343 -18.21 -1.06 12.98
C ILE A 343 -17.92 0.44 12.89
N ILE A 344 -17.72 0.95 11.68
CA ILE A 344 -17.17 2.29 11.47
C ILE A 344 -18.05 3.07 10.49
N PRO A 345 -19.12 3.76 10.97
CA PRO A 345 -19.75 4.80 10.17
C PRO A 345 -18.70 5.87 9.82
N ASN A 346 -18.62 6.23 8.54
CA ASN A 346 -17.66 7.21 8.05
C ASN A 346 -18.18 7.93 6.81
N VAL A 347 -17.61 9.10 6.56
CA VAL A 347 -17.83 9.89 5.35
C VAL A 347 -16.49 10.15 4.68
N GLN A 348 -16.51 10.07 3.36
CA GLN A 348 -15.35 10.34 2.51
C GLN A 348 -15.72 11.41 1.50
N VAL A 349 -14.93 12.47 1.46
CA VAL A 349 -15.16 13.63 0.60
C VAL A 349 -13.93 13.87 -0.26
N GLU A 350 -14.12 13.97 -1.56
CA GLU A 350 -13.06 14.37 -2.50
C GLU A 350 -13.47 15.65 -3.21
N THR A 351 -12.59 16.66 -3.20
CA THR A 351 -12.75 17.92 -3.93
C THR A 351 -11.61 18.11 -4.91
N TYR A 352 -11.85 18.87 -5.94
CA TYR A 352 -10.99 18.96 -7.11
C TYR A 352 -10.50 20.38 -7.33
N GLU A 353 -9.28 20.49 -7.83
CA GLU A 353 -8.73 21.77 -8.25
C GLU A 353 -9.55 22.37 -9.40
N LYS A 354 -9.59 23.68 -9.45
CA LYS A 354 -10.23 24.41 -10.54
C LYS A 354 -9.46 24.23 -11.85
N LEU A 355 -10.16 23.82 -12.90
CA LEU A 355 -9.59 23.67 -14.24
C LEU A 355 -9.07 25.00 -14.79
N ALA A 356 -8.10 24.94 -15.70
CA ALA A 356 -7.61 26.11 -16.43
C ALA A 356 -8.73 26.87 -17.20
N SER A 357 -9.79 26.15 -17.60
CA SER A 357 -11.00 26.74 -18.21
C SER A 357 -11.86 27.56 -17.25
N GLY A 358 -11.54 27.57 -15.95
CA GLY A 358 -12.34 28.24 -14.93
C GLY A 358 -13.46 27.38 -14.34
N ARG A 359 -13.70 26.18 -14.86
CA ARG A 359 -14.69 25.22 -14.34
C ARG A 359 -14.19 24.53 -13.08
N THR A 360 -15.11 24.23 -12.17
CA THR A 360 -14.90 23.36 -11.00
C THR A 360 -15.80 22.13 -11.12
N TYR A 361 -15.32 20.99 -10.66
CA TYR A 361 -16.15 19.78 -10.50
C TYR A 361 -16.88 19.80 -9.16
N ASP A 362 -18.09 19.24 -9.14
CA ASP A 362 -18.80 19.02 -7.88
C ASP A 362 -18.04 18.02 -7.00
N PRO A 363 -18.08 18.18 -5.66
CA PRO A 363 -17.42 17.24 -4.75
C PRO A 363 -17.99 15.83 -4.89
N SER A 364 -17.13 14.84 -4.73
CA SER A 364 -17.54 13.46 -4.53
C SER A 364 -17.72 13.19 -3.04
N VAL A 365 -18.93 12.81 -2.62
CA VAL A 365 -19.27 12.52 -1.23
C VAL A 365 -19.82 11.11 -1.14
N THR A 366 -19.23 10.28 -0.29
CA THR A 366 -19.68 8.91 -0.02
C THR A 366 -19.84 8.71 1.48
N GLY A 367 -21.05 8.36 1.92
CA GLY A 367 -21.28 7.81 3.26
C GLY A 367 -21.03 6.30 3.26
N ARG A 368 -20.40 5.77 4.30
CA ARG A 368 -20.12 4.35 4.47
C ARG A 368 -20.40 3.87 5.89
N VAL A 369 -20.75 2.60 6.01
CA VAL A 369 -20.63 1.85 7.25
C VAL A 369 -19.66 0.71 6.97
N THR A 370 -18.42 0.87 7.42
CA THR A 370 -17.37 -0.14 7.27
C THR A 370 -17.47 -1.15 8.42
N PHE A 371 -17.38 -2.43 8.11
CA PHE A 371 -17.24 -3.50 9.07
C PHE A 371 -15.87 -4.17 8.90
N TYR A 372 -15.22 -4.43 10.01
CA TYR A 372 -13.93 -5.11 10.09
C TYR A 372 -13.98 -6.18 11.17
N TYR A 373 -13.43 -7.36 10.89
CA TYR A 373 -13.21 -8.36 11.93
C TYR A 373 -12.02 -9.29 11.63
N THR A 374 -11.37 -9.75 12.69
CA THR A 374 -10.40 -10.85 12.65
C THR A 374 -11.11 -12.15 12.97
N PHE A 375 -10.85 -13.20 12.18
CA PHE A 375 -11.51 -14.50 12.31
C PHE A 375 -10.55 -15.65 12.66
N LEU A 376 -9.23 -15.36 12.72
CA LEU A 376 -8.18 -16.30 13.15
C LEU A 376 -7.14 -15.57 13.99
#